data_7cb5502fa60a4fc1e588ead96dd201a6
#
_entry.id   7cb5502fa60a4fc1e588ead96dd201a6
#
_cell.length_a   1.000
_cell.length_b   1.000
_cell.length_c   1.000
_cell.angle_alpha   90.00
_cell.angle_beta   90.00
_cell.angle_gamma   90.00
#
_symmetry.space_group_name_H-M   'P 1'
#
loop_
_entity.id
_entity.type
_entity.pdbx_description
1 polymer ?
#
loop_
_entity_poly.entity_id
_entity_poly.type
_entity_poly.pdbx_seq_one_letter_code
_entity_poly.pdbx_strand_id
1 'polypeptide(L)'
;IARWRNQAGLVSSLDVEQARTQRAQTAATIPLLESSLTGTANSISTLIGEAPGRVLAAIVADEPEPVPAPPLLAGFEAPGEVLRRRPDVRAAEASLFASTARIGVARAQLLPLVRLTGSIGTGSATAGNLFDVITGGLFAGVSQLIFDGGRTAAQVDSAEAGADASLAAWEQSILNALEDVETAAVDQRTAAQRVVINEEALDAADNSALLARSQYQAGLTDSARC
;
A
#
# COMPACT_ATOMS: atom_id res chain seq x y z
N ILE A 1 29.09 7.41 36.19
CA ILE A 1 29.01 6.85 37.54
C ILE A 1 29.89 5.59 37.63
N ALA A 2 29.70 4.53 36.79
CA ALA A 2 30.47 3.29 36.88
C ALA A 2 31.99 3.50 36.87
N ARG A 3 32.53 4.40 36.03
CA ARG A 3 33.97 4.73 35.99
C ARG A 3 34.49 5.36 37.28
N TRP A 4 33.74 6.27 37.89
CA TRP A 4 34.16 6.94 39.17
C TRP A 4 34.15 5.95 40.32
N ARG A 5 33.20 5.00 40.35
CA ARG A 5 33.19 3.96 41.38
C ARG A 5 34.32 2.95 41.21
N ASN A 6 34.71 2.65 39.99
CA ASN A 6 35.88 1.79 39.71
C ASN A 6 37.15 2.52 40.16
N GLN A 7 37.30 3.81 39.90
CA GLN A 7 38.44 4.61 40.38
C GLN A 7 38.50 4.68 41.90
N ALA A 8 37.36 4.65 42.58
CA ALA A 8 37.25 4.58 44.04
C ALA A 8 37.41 3.14 44.59
N GLY A 9 37.63 2.13 43.75
CA GLY A 9 37.79 0.73 44.16
C GLY A 9 36.50 0.05 44.56
N LEU A 10 35.31 0.65 44.30
CA LEU A 10 34.00 0.18 44.73
C LEU A 10 33.34 -0.82 43.79
N VAL A 11 33.76 -0.89 42.53
CA VAL A 11 33.25 -1.82 41.53
C VAL A 11 34.40 -2.35 40.65
N SER A 12 34.18 -3.50 40.03
CA SER A 12 35.18 -4.12 39.15
C SER A 12 35.25 -3.40 37.80
N SER A 13 36.35 -3.60 37.09
CA SER A 13 36.48 -3.16 35.71
C SER A 13 35.51 -3.86 34.77
N LEU A 14 35.07 -5.07 35.11
CA LEU A 14 34.04 -5.81 34.39
C LEU A 14 32.70 -5.04 34.38
N ASP A 15 32.28 -4.50 35.53
CA ASP A 15 31.04 -3.73 35.66
C ASP A 15 31.08 -2.44 34.80
N VAL A 16 32.25 -1.82 34.68
CA VAL A 16 32.44 -0.63 33.81
C VAL A 16 32.26 -1.00 32.36
N GLU A 17 32.82 -2.11 31.90
CA GLU A 17 32.72 -2.56 30.50
C GLU A 17 31.31 -3.09 30.18
N GLN A 18 30.63 -3.72 31.12
CA GLN A 18 29.22 -4.08 30.97
C GLN A 18 28.32 -2.86 30.80
N ALA A 19 28.47 -1.85 31.67
CA ALA A 19 27.73 -0.59 31.56
C ALA A 19 28.03 0.16 30.24
N ARG A 20 29.29 0.11 29.78
CA ARG A 20 29.70 0.67 28.49
C ARG A 20 29.05 -0.05 27.32
N THR A 21 29.01 -1.38 27.36
CA THR A 21 28.37 -2.22 26.33
C THR A 21 26.88 -1.92 26.28
N GLN A 22 26.18 -1.90 27.42
CA GLN A 22 24.76 -1.58 27.49
C GLN A 22 24.44 -0.20 26.93
N ARG A 23 25.25 0.80 27.31
CA ARG A 23 25.10 2.16 26.75
C ARG A 23 25.30 2.18 25.24
N ALA A 24 26.33 1.49 24.74
CA ALA A 24 26.64 1.45 23.30
C ALA A 24 25.52 0.77 22.52
N GLN A 25 24.97 -0.35 23.03
CA GLN A 25 23.82 -1.04 22.43
C GLN A 25 22.58 -0.13 22.36
N THR A 26 22.25 0.55 23.46
CA THR A 26 21.14 1.51 23.47
C THR A 26 21.39 2.68 22.53
N ALA A 27 22.61 3.23 22.51
CA ALA A 27 22.95 4.32 21.59
C ALA A 27 22.88 3.91 20.11
N ALA A 28 23.14 2.64 19.80
CA ALA A 28 23.04 2.13 18.43
C ALA A 28 21.59 2.05 17.90
N THR A 29 20.59 2.09 18.78
CA THR A 29 19.17 2.12 18.33
C THR A 29 18.76 3.49 17.78
N ILE A 30 19.41 4.57 18.22
CA ILE A 30 19.07 5.95 17.81
C ILE A 30 19.19 6.12 16.27
N PRO A 31 20.35 5.86 15.64
CA PRO A 31 20.46 6.01 14.18
C PRO A 31 19.55 5.06 13.39
N LEU A 32 19.18 3.91 13.96
CA LEU A 32 18.21 3.02 13.35
C LEU A 32 16.81 3.65 13.31
N LEU A 33 16.39 4.28 14.41
CA LEU A 33 15.11 4.99 14.49
C LEU A 33 15.09 6.23 13.58
N GLU A 34 16.18 6.99 13.52
CA GLU A 34 16.32 8.13 12.60
C GLU A 34 16.23 7.71 11.14
N SER A 35 16.85 6.58 10.78
CA SER A 35 16.74 6.00 9.44
C SER A 35 15.31 5.57 9.12
N SER A 36 14.62 4.93 10.07
CA SER A 36 13.23 4.52 9.93
C SER A 36 12.29 5.72 9.77
N LEU A 37 12.47 6.76 10.58
CA LEU A 37 11.73 8.02 10.46
C LEU A 37 11.91 8.64 9.08
N THR A 38 13.15 8.76 8.62
CA THR A 38 13.47 9.31 7.30
C THR A 38 12.85 8.48 6.18
N GLY A 39 12.94 7.15 6.26
CA GLY A 39 12.34 6.23 5.29
C GLY A 39 10.83 6.39 5.21
N THR A 40 10.15 6.48 6.36
CA THR A 40 8.70 6.68 6.43
C THR A 40 8.29 8.04 5.85
N ALA A 41 9.00 9.12 6.22
CA ALA A 41 8.75 10.45 5.68
C ALA A 41 8.95 10.52 4.15
N ASN A 42 9.95 9.83 3.61
CA ASN A 42 10.16 9.73 2.18
C ASN A 42 9.04 8.95 1.49
N SER A 43 8.53 7.88 2.10
CA SER A 43 7.37 7.12 1.58
C SER A 43 6.12 8.00 1.53
N ILE A 44 5.86 8.81 2.55
CA ILE A 44 4.76 9.78 2.57
C ILE A 44 4.96 10.83 1.46
N SER A 45 6.18 11.38 1.31
CA SER A 45 6.48 12.33 0.23
C SER A 45 6.15 11.76 -1.16
N THR A 46 6.50 10.50 -1.40
CA THR A 46 6.18 9.81 -2.66
C THR A 46 4.67 9.67 -2.87
N LEU A 47 3.92 9.32 -1.83
CA LEU A 47 2.45 9.15 -1.91
C LEU A 47 1.72 10.46 -2.22
N ILE A 48 2.21 11.59 -1.73
CA ILE A 48 1.63 12.92 -2.00
C ILE A 48 2.23 13.61 -3.24
N GLY A 49 3.16 12.94 -3.94
CA GLY A 49 3.80 13.48 -5.16
C GLY A 49 4.84 14.57 -4.90
N GLU A 50 5.40 14.66 -3.71
CA GLU A 50 6.42 15.63 -3.34
C GLU A 50 7.84 15.05 -3.36
N ALA A 51 8.82 15.95 -3.46
CA ALA A 51 10.23 15.55 -3.37
C ALA A 51 10.58 15.09 -1.93
N PRO A 52 11.47 14.07 -1.77
CA PRO A 52 11.96 13.64 -0.47
C PRO A 52 12.55 14.79 0.37
N GLY A 53 12.29 14.74 1.67
CA GLY A 53 12.83 15.72 2.63
C GLY A 53 11.86 16.81 3.09
N ARG A 54 10.84 17.18 2.30
CA ARG A 54 9.85 18.22 2.71
C ARG A 54 9.00 17.76 3.90
N VAL A 55 8.49 16.54 3.83
CA VAL A 55 7.68 15.95 4.91
C VAL A 55 8.52 15.79 6.18
N LEU A 56 9.76 15.33 6.05
CA LEU A 56 10.66 15.21 7.20
C LEU A 56 10.92 16.57 7.85
N ALA A 57 11.15 17.61 7.04
CA ALA A 57 11.37 18.95 7.55
C ALA A 57 10.13 19.50 8.31
N ALA A 58 8.91 19.21 7.85
CA ALA A 58 7.68 19.58 8.51
C ALA A 58 7.53 18.85 9.86
N ILE A 59 7.74 17.52 9.87
CA ILE A 59 7.64 16.69 11.09
C ILE A 59 8.65 17.15 12.17
N VAL A 60 9.88 17.50 11.77
CA VAL A 60 10.94 17.91 12.72
C VAL A 60 10.77 19.34 13.19
N ALA A 61 10.09 20.20 12.43
CA ALA A 61 9.84 21.59 12.77
C ALA A 61 8.71 21.78 13.80
N ASP A 62 7.76 20.82 13.88
CA ASP A 62 6.67 20.85 14.85
C ASP A 62 7.13 20.35 16.22
N GLU A 63 6.60 20.96 17.28
CA GLU A 63 6.77 20.43 18.65
C GLU A 63 6.15 19.02 18.72
N PRO A 64 6.74 18.08 19.49
CA PRO A 64 6.19 16.74 19.62
C PRO A 64 4.75 16.79 20.15
N GLU A 65 3.81 16.54 19.27
CA GLU A 65 2.41 16.38 19.66
C GLU A 65 2.20 15.03 20.40
N PRO A 66 1.26 14.98 21.33
CA PRO A 66 0.91 13.73 21.98
C PRO A 66 0.42 12.71 20.93
N VAL A 67 0.75 11.44 21.15
CA VAL A 67 0.29 10.35 20.29
C VAL A 67 -1.23 10.45 20.12
N PRO A 68 -1.75 10.57 18.89
CA PRO A 68 -3.19 10.73 18.67
C PRO A 68 -3.94 9.52 19.22
N ALA A 69 -4.98 9.78 20.00
CA ALA A 69 -5.86 8.70 20.45
C ALA A 69 -6.60 8.09 19.25
N PRO A 70 -6.71 6.75 19.16
CA PRO A 70 -7.47 6.12 18.11
C PRO A 70 -8.93 6.60 18.15
N PRO A 71 -9.58 6.87 17.01
CA PRO A 71 -10.97 7.23 16.98
C PRO A 71 -11.80 6.10 17.63
N LEU A 72 -12.79 6.48 18.44
CA LEU A 72 -13.78 5.53 18.94
C LEU A 72 -14.49 4.95 17.70
N LEU A 73 -14.20 3.73 17.35
CA LEU A 73 -14.84 3.06 16.23
C LEU A 73 -16.30 2.83 16.59
N ALA A 74 -17.17 3.68 16.09
CA ALA A 74 -18.60 3.44 16.06
C ALA A 74 -18.85 2.29 15.06
N GLY A 75 -19.00 1.09 15.59
CA GLY A 75 -19.45 -0.13 14.90
C GLY A 75 -18.83 -0.41 13.53
N PHE A 76 -18.35 -1.59 13.32
CA PHE A 76 -17.98 -2.03 11.97
C PHE A 76 -19.22 -2.05 11.09
N GLU A 77 -19.24 -1.30 9.98
CA GLU A 77 -20.21 -1.50 8.91
C GLU A 77 -20.17 -2.98 8.46
N ALA A 78 -21.32 -3.51 8.03
CA ALA A 78 -21.39 -4.89 7.56
C ALA A 78 -20.29 -5.16 6.53
N PRO A 79 -19.56 -6.27 6.63
CA PRO A 79 -18.40 -6.56 5.78
C PRO A 79 -18.65 -6.37 4.28
N GLY A 80 -19.87 -6.66 3.81
CA GLY A 80 -20.25 -6.51 2.41
C GLY A 80 -20.27 -5.07 1.88
N GLU A 81 -20.58 -4.07 2.71
CA GLU A 81 -20.54 -2.65 2.30
C GLU A 81 -19.12 -2.13 2.21
N VAL A 82 -18.26 -2.52 3.15
CA VAL A 82 -16.83 -2.16 3.14
C VAL A 82 -16.15 -2.70 1.89
N LEU A 83 -16.45 -3.96 1.52
CA LEU A 83 -15.90 -4.60 0.31
C LEU A 83 -16.29 -3.87 -0.97
N ARG A 84 -17.56 -3.44 -1.09
CA ARG A 84 -18.04 -2.71 -2.28
C ARG A 84 -17.39 -1.33 -2.46
N ARG A 85 -16.90 -0.72 -1.39
CA ARG A 85 -16.22 0.58 -1.43
C ARG A 85 -14.74 0.48 -1.79
N ARG A 86 -14.15 -0.71 -1.71
CA ARG A 86 -12.72 -0.92 -2.01
C ARG A 86 -12.43 -0.72 -3.49
N PRO A 87 -11.46 0.12 -3.84
CA PRO A 87 -11.13 0.41 -5.24
C PRO A 87 -10.49 -0.78 -5.96
N ASP A 88 -9.76 -1.66 -5.26
CA ASP A 88 -9.16 -2.88 -5.79
C ASP A 88 -10.22 -3.91 -6.22
N VAL A 89 -11.24 -4.15 -5.39
CA VAL A 89 -12.37 -5.03 -5.72
C VAL A 89 -13.15 -4.49 -6.91
N ARG A 90 -13.41 -3.18 -6.95
CA ARG A 90 -14.09 -2.52 -8.08
C ARG A 90 -13.27 -2.57 -9.37
N ALA A 91 -11.95 -2.47 -9.28
CA ALA A 91 -11.08 -2.59 -10.44
C ALA A 91 -11.08 -4.02 -11.00
N ALA A 92 -11.06 -5.04 -10.13
CA ALA A 92 -11.16 -6.44 -10.53
C ALA A 92 -12.53 -6.74 -11.17
N GLU A 93 -13.65 -6.21 -10.63
CA GLU A 93 -14.98 -6.30 -11.19
C GLU A 93 -15.05 -5.67 -12.59
N ALA A 94 -14.51 -4.46 -12.76
CA ALA A 94 -14.45 -3.80 -14.06
C ALA A 94 -13.63 -4.58 -15.08
N SER A 95 -12.55 -5.23 -14.65
CA SER A 95 -11.74 -6.13 -15.49
C SER A 95 -12.54 -7.37 -15.94
N LEU A 96 -13.35 -7.94 -15.04
CA LEU A 96 -14.25 -9.05 -15.37
C LEU A 96 -15.30 -8.62 -16.41
N PHE A 97 -15.92 -7.45 -16.25
CA PHE A 97 -16.84 -6.92 -17.25
C PHE A 97 -16.16 -6.72 -18.62
N ALA A 98 -14.94 -6.19 -18.63
CA ALA A 98 -14.20 -5.99 -19.86
C ALA A 98 -13.84 -7.31 -20.56
N SER A 99 -13.43 -8.35 -19.81
CA SER A 99 -13.13 -9.67 -20.37
C SER A 99 -14.38 -10.37 -20.91
N THR A 100 -15.51 -10.27 -20.20
CA THR A 100 -16.81 -10.78 -20.64
C THR A 100 -17.26 -10.10 -21.95
N ALA A 101 -17.07 -8.77 -22.05
CA ALA A 101 -17.39 -8.05 -23.29
C ALA A 101 -16.51 -8.50 -24.48
N ARG A 102 -15.26 -8.90 -24.23
CA ARG A 102 -14.37 -9.46 -25.27
C ARG A 102 -14.88 -10.75 -25.87
N ILE A 103 -15.60 -11.59 -25.12
CA ILE A 103 -16.30 -12.76 -25.66
C ILE A 103 -17.28 -12.34 -26.76
N GLY A 104 -18.07 -11.28 -26.50
CA GLY A 104 -18.98 -10.72 -27.50
C GLY A 104 -18.26 -10.25 -28.77
N VAL A 105 -17.11 -9.59 -28.62
CA VAL A 105 -16.26 -9.17 -29.75
C VAL A 105 -15.72 -10.37 -30.51
N ALA A 106 -15.24 -11.41 -29.83
CA ALA A 106 -14.75 -12.63 -30.48
C ALA A 106 -15.87 -13.35 -31.24
N ARG A 107 -17.06 -13.48 -30.64
CA ARG A 107 -18.23 -14.08 -31.29
C ARG A 107 -18.74 -13.27 -32.50
N ALA A 108 -18.62 -11.95 -32.45
CA ALA A 108 -18.98 -11.09 -33.56
C ALA A 108 -18.14 -11.35 -34.81
N GLN A 109 -16.94 -11.87 -34.68
CA GLN A 109 -16.09 -12.25 -35.81
C GLN A 109 -16.61 -13.45 -36.60
N LEU A 110 -17.54 -14.24 -36.03
CA LEU A 110 -18.25 -15.32 -36.73
C LEU A 110 -19.37 -14.80 -37.62
N LEU A 111 -19.76 -13.54 -37.49
CA LEU A 111 -20.85 -12.93 -38.23
C LEU A 111 -20.31 -12.16 -39.45
N PRO A 112 -21.17 -11.93 -40.48
CA PRO A 112 -20.80 -11.11 -41.60
C PRO A 112 -20.38 -9.69 -41.19
N LEU A 113 -19.24 -9.25 -41.66
CA LEU A 113 -18.79 -7.85 -41.47
C LEU A 113 -19.44 -6.94 -42.52
N VAL A 114 -20.22 -6.00 -42.06
CA VAL A 114 -20.79 -4.92 -42.88
C VAL A 114 -19.92 -3.69 -42.74
N ARG A 115 -19.36 -3.22 -43.86
CA ARG A 115 -18.51 -2.04 -43.88
C ARG A 115 -19.14 -0.97 -44.78
N LEU A 116 -19.30 0.22 -44.26
CA LEU A 116 -19.66 1.41 -44.99
C LEU A 116 -18.44 2.35 -45.09
N THR A 117 -18.03 2.67 -46.31
CA THR A 117 -16.89 3.55 -46.55
C THR A 117 -17.33 4.72 -47.40
N GLY A 118 -17.08 5.93 -46.94
CA GLY A 118 -17.32 7.16 -47.66
C GLY A 118 -16.01 7.85 -47.98
N SER A 119 -15.90 8.40 -49.17
CA SER A 119 -14.82 9.30 -49.54
C SER A 119 -15.39 10.61 -50.15
N ILE A 120 -14.79 11.72 -49.78
CA ILE A 120 -15.03 13.02 -50.40
C ILE A 120 -13.68 13.55 -50.85
N GLY A 121 -13.60 14.04 -52.03
CA GLY A 121 -12.36 14.58 -52.60
C GLY A 121 -12.63 15.73 -53.54
N THR A 122 -11.65 16.60 -53.71
CA THR A 122 -11.65 17.68 -54.68
C THR A 122 -10.52 17.39 -55.69
N GLY A 123 -10.77 17.62 -56.96
CA GLY A 123 -9.76 17.47 -58.01
C GLY A 123 -9.69 18.75 -58.83
N SER A 124 -8.50 19.32 -58.97
CA SER A 124 -8.24 20.48 -59.84
C SER A 124 -6.84 20.38 -60.42
N ALA A 125 -6.71 20.82 -61.67
CA ALA A 125 -5.42 20.95 -62.36
C ALA A 125 -4.65 22.23 -61.96
N THR A 126 -5.30 23.18 -61.29
CA THR A 126 -4.74 24.49 -60.87
C THR A 126 -5.18 24.84 -59.47
N ALA A 127 -4.29 25.47 -58.70
CA ALA A 127 -4.53 25.82 -57.29
C ALA A 127 -5.70 26.84 -57.10
N GLY A 128 -6.11 27.55 -58.14
CA GLY A 128 -7.23 28.51 -58.07
C GLY A 128 -8.61 27.87 -58.11
N ASN A 129 -8.73 26.64 -58.57
CA ASN A 129 -10.01 25.94 -58.81
C ASN A 129 -10.20 24.70 -57.91
N LEU A 130 -9.56 24.67 -56.77
CA LEU A 130 -9.53 23.51 -55.86
C LEU A 130 -10.91 23.01 -55.42
N PHE A 131 -11.95 23.85 -55.48
CA PHE A 131 -13.31 23.51 -55.06
C PHE A 131 -14.34 23.48 -56.20
N ASP A 132 -13.89 23.61 -57.45
CA ASP A 132 -14.81 23.59 -58.61
C ASP A 132 -15.40 22.19 -58.92
N VAL A 133 -14.69 21.15 -58.53
CA VAL A 133 -15.17 19.77 -58.70
C VAL A 133 -15.05 19.03 -57.37
N ILE A 134 -16.19 18.78 -56.74
CA ILE A 134 -16.28 17.95 -55.55
C ILE A 134 -16.79 16.57 -55.98
N THR A 135 -16.01 15.53 -55.75
CA THR A 135 -16.41 14.14 -55.94
C THR A 135 -16.68 13.47 -54.61
N GLY A 136 -17.81 12.77 -54.50
CA GLY A 136 -18.16 11.96 -53.34
C GLY A 136 -18.51 10.55 -53.74
N GLY A 137 -18.07 9.58 -52.96
CA GLY A 137 -18.41 8.17 -53.14
C GLY A 137 -18.83 7.55 -51.81
N LEU A 138 -19.90 6.77 -51.82
CA LEU A 138 -20.34 5.95 -50.71
C LEU A 138 -20.40 4.47 -51.15
N PHE A 139 -19.68 3.62 -50.44
CA PHE A 139 -19.61 2.21 -50.75
C PHE A 139 -20.04 1.38 -49.54
N ALA A 140 -20.93 0.42 -49.73
CA ALA A 140 -21.31 -0.58 -48.75
C ALA A 140 -20.76 -1.95 -49.21
N GLY A 141 -20.07 -2.62 -48.30
CA GLY A 141 -19.51 -3.96 -48.56
C GLY A 141 -19.90 -4.92 -47.45
N VAL A 142 -20.21 -6.15 -47.79
CA VAL A 142 -20.43 -7.25 -46.84
C VAL A 142 -19.36 -8.31 -47.14
N SER A 143 -18.67 -8.73 -46.07
CA SER A 143 -17.69 -9.82 -46.17
C SER A 143 -17.87 -10.80 -45.03
N GLN A 144 -17.75 -12.09 -45.34
CA GLN A 144 -17.79 -13.16 -44.33
C GLN A 144 -16.71 -14.18 -44.61
N LEU A 145 -16.01 -14.58 -43.57
CA LEU A 145 -15.07 -15.66 -43.60
C LEU A 145 -15.84 -17.00 -43.55
N ILE A 146 -15.73 -17.83 -44.56
CA ILE A 146 -16.48 -19.09 -44.68
C ILE A 146 -15.71 -20.24 -44.05
N PHE A 147 -14.37 -20.22 -44.17
CA PHE A 147 -13.51 -21.28 -43.64
C PHE A 147 -12.16 -20.67 -43.19
N ASP A 148 -11.75 -20.97 -41.95
CA ASP A 148 -10.50 -20.49 -41.38
C ASP A 148 -9.73 -21.56 -40.58
N GLY A 149 -10.10 -22.83 -40.78
CA GLY A 149 -9.48 -23.95 -40.08
C GLY A 149 -9.74 -23.96 -38.55
N GLY A 150 -10.82 -23.33 -38.10
CA GLY A 150 -11.20 -23.28 -36.67
C GLY A 150 -10.55 -22.14 -35.86
N ARG A 151 -9.80 -21.25 -36.53
CA ARG A 151 -9.09 -20.16 -35.87
C ARG A 151 -10.02 -19.24 -35.08
N THR A 152 -11.13 -18.82 -35.67
CA THR A 152 -12.10 -17.90 -34.99
C THR A 152 -12.81 -18.62 -33.85
N ALA A 153 -13.12 -19.91 -33.96
CA ALA A 153 -13.67 -20.70 -32.87
C ALA A 153 -12.68 -20.74 -31.67
N ALA A 154 -11.41 -21.08 -31.97
CA ALA A 154 -10.36 -21.06 -30.92
C ALA A 154 -10.13 -19.68 -30.27
N GLN A 155 -10.38 -18.59 -31.01
CA GLN A 155 -10.35 -17.23 -30.43
C GLN A 155 -11.51 -16.99 -29.48
N VAL A 156 -12.70 -17.54 -29.75
CA VAL A 156 -13.83 -17.47 -28.80
C VAL A 156 -13.52 -18.29 -27.56
N ASP A 157 -13.03 -19.51 -27.70
CA ASP A 157 -12.63 -20.35 -26.54
C ASP A 157 -11.56 -19.67 -25.70
N SER A 158 -10.58 -19.03 -26.32
CA SER A 158 -9.55 -18.25 -25.64
C SER A 158 -10.13 -17.03 -24.88
N ALA A 159 -11.12 -16.35 -25.45
CA ALA A 159 -11.79 -15.24 -24.81
C ALA A 159 -12.64 -15.69 -23.61
N GLU A 160 -13.28 -16.86 -23.72
CA GLU A 160 -14.04 -17.48 -22.63
C GLU A 160 -13.12 -17.87 -21.48
N ALA A 161 -12.01 -18.57 -21.76
CA ALA A 161 -11.00 -18.89 -20.76
C ALA A 161 -10.38 -17.64 -20.11
N GLY A 162 -10.22 -16.55 -20.87
CA GLY A 162 -9.79 -15.25 -20.33
C GLY A 162 -10.81 -14.61 -19.38
N ALA A 163 -12.10 -14.80 -19.63
CA ALA A 163 -13.17 -14.34 -18.73
C ALA A 163 -13.20 -15.18 -17.45
N ASP A 164 -13.02 -16.49 -17.53
CA ASP A 164 -12.95 -17.38 -16.37
C ASP A 164 -11.74 -17.02 -15.47
N ALA A 165 -10.59 -16.74 -16.07
CA ALA A 165 -9.43 -16.25 -15.33
C ALA A 165 -9.68 -14.93 -14.64
N SER A 166 -10.42 -13.99 -15.28
CA SER A 166 -10.80 -12.71 -14.67
C SER A 166 -11.81 -12.88 -13.55
N LEU A 167 -12.71 -13.87 -13.64
CA LEU A 167 -13.64 -14.23 -12.58
C LEU A 167 -12.89 -14.73 -11.34
N ALA A 168 -11.96 -15.67 -11.53
CA ALA A 168 -11.13 -16.18 -10.42
C ALA A 168 -10.29 -15.06 -9.77
N ALA A 169 -9.77 -14.12 -10.56
CA ALA A 169 -9.03 -12.97 -10.05
C ALA A 169 -9.94 -12.02 -9.23
N TRP A 170 -11.17 -11.81 -9.65
CA TRP A 170 -12.16 -11.03 -8.89
C TRP A 170 -12.54 -11.72 -7.57
N GLU A 171 -12.82 -13.02 -7.58
CA GLU A 171 -13.07 -13.81 -6.37
C GLU A 171 -11.88 -13.74 -5.40
N GLN A 172 -10.66 -13.88 -5.91
CA GLN A 172 -9.45 -13.74 -5.09
C GLN A 172 -9.32 -12.34 -4.48
N SER A 173 -9.68 -11.28 -5.21
CA SER A 173 -9.65 -9.92 -4.67
C SER A 173 -10.62 -9.72 -3.50
N ILE A 174 -11.79 -10.37 -3.56
CA ILE A 174 -12.76 -10.36 -2.46
C ILE A 174 -12.22 -11.09 -1.24
N LEU A 175 -11.60 -12.27 -1.44
CA LEU A 175 -11.02 -13.05 -0.34
C LEU A 175 -9.88 -12.31 0.34
N ASN A 176 -9.00 -11.69 -0.43
CA ASN A 176 -7.91 -10.85 0.10
C ASN A 176 -8.46 -9.64 0.89
N ALA A 177 -9.53 -9.03 0.38
CA ALA A 177 -10.15 -7.91 1.06
C ALA A 177 -10.83 -8.31 2.38
N LEU A 178 -11.39 -9.51 2.47
CA LEU A 178 -11.91 -10.08 3.71
C LEU A 178 -10.78 -10.37 4.70
N GLU A 179 -9.70 -10.99 4.24
CA GLU A 179 -8.51 -11.26 5.04
C GLU A 179 -7.94 -9.97 5.64
N ASP A 180 -7.81 -8.91 4.84
CA ASP A 180 -7.33 -7.59 5.29
C ASP A 180 -8.21 -7.03 6.42
N VAL A 181 -9.55 -7.10 6.27
CA VAL A 181 -10.48 -6.59 7.28
C VAL A 181 -10.38 -7.38 8.58
N GLU A 182 -10.37 -8.71 8.51
CA GLU A 182 -10.24 -9.57 9.70
C GLU A 182 -8.90 -9.37 10.40
N THR A 183 -7.82 -9.32 9.63
CA THR A 183 -6.47 -9.08 10.17
C THR A 183 -6.40 -7.71 10.86
N ALA A 184 -6.89 -6.66 10.21
CA ALA A 184 -6.90 -5.33 10.79
C ALA A 184 -7.75 -5.24 12.08
N ALA A 185 -8.88 -5.96 12.14
CA ALA A 185 -9.71 -6.02 13.33
C ALA A 185 -9.01 -6.72 14.52
N VAL A 186 -8.27 -7.80 14.23
CA VAL A 186 -7.46 -8.51 15.23
C VAL A 186 -6.29 -7.65 15.69
N ASP A 187 -5.57 -7.03 14.77
CA ASP A 187 -4.42 -6.15 15.06
C ASP A 187 -4.83 -4.97 15.93
N GLN A 188 -5.95 -4.34 15.64
CA GLN A 188 -6.48 -3.25 16.45
C GLN A 188 -6.80 -3.71 17.88
N ARG A 189 -7.48 -4.84 18.04
CA ARG A 189 -7.81 -5.39 19.35
C ARG A 189 -6.53 -5.73 20.14
N THR A 190 -5.58 -6.36 19.47
CA THR A 190 -4.28 -6.71 20.06
C THR A 190 -3.49 -5.45 20.44
N ALA A 191 -3.47 -4.43 19.59
CA ALA A 191 -2.82 -3.16 19.88
C ALA A 191 -3.43 -2.49 21.12
N ALA A 192 -4.76 -2.45 21.25
CA ALA A 192 -5.44 -1.91 22.42
C ALA A 192 -5.08 -2.66 23.73
N GLN A 193 -5.02 -3.99 23.67
CA GLN A 193 -4.57 -4.79 24.81
C GLN A 193 -3.10 -4.50 25.17
N ARG A 194 -2.22 -4.37 24.18
CA ARG A 194 -0.81 -4.06 24.40
C ARG A 194 -0.60 -2.67 25.02
N VAL A 195 -1.44 -1.68 24.71
CA VAL A 195 -1.37 -0.37 25.37
C VAL A 195 -1.53 -0.52 26.88
N VAL A 196 -2.59 -1.20 27.34
CA VAL A 196 -2.86 -1.41 28.78
C VAL A 196 -1.69 -2.15 29.46
N ILE A 197 -1.16 -3.20 28.83
CA ILE A 197 -0.04 -3.97 29.40
C ILE A 197 1.24 -3.12 29.46
N ASN A 198 1.49 -2.28 28.45
CA ASN A 198 2.66 -1.40 28.42
C ASN A 198 2.55 -0.25 29.44
N GLU A 199 1.36 0.24 29.72
CA GLU A 199 1.13 1.24 30.79
C GLU A 199 1.46 0.63 32.15
N GLU A 200 1.01 -0.60 32.44
CA GLU A 200 1.39 -1.31 33.67
C GLU A 200 2.91 -1.53 33.76
N ALA A 201 3.54 -1.91 32.66
CA ALA A 201 4.98 -2.09 32.60
C ALA A 201 5.75 -0.77 32.81
N LEU A 202 5.24 0.34 32.31
CA LEU A 202 5.81 1.67 32.52
C LEU A 202 5.76 2.05 34.03
N ASP A 203 4.59 1.91 34.64
CA ASP A 203 4.42 2.20 36.08
C ASP A 203 5.36 1.35 36.94
N ALA A 204 5.49 0.07 36.60
CA ALA A 204 6.42 -0.84 37.29
C ALA A 204 7.89 -0.44 37.10
N ALA A 205 8.26 0.01 35.90
CA ALA A 205 9.61 0.47 35.58
C ALA A 205 9.95 1.78 36.33
N ASP A 206 9.02 2.72 36.38
CA ASP A 206 9.19 3.99 37.10
C ASP A 206 9.34 3.76 38.61
N ASN A 207 8.51 2.90 39.20
CA ASN A 207 8.64 2.50 40.59
C ASN A 207 9.96 1.80 40.86
N SER A 208 10.38 0.92 39.97
CA SER A 208 11.68 0.21 40.06
C SER A 208 12.85 1.22 40.04
N ALA A 209 12.79 2.21 39.14
CA ALA A 209 13.81 3.25 39.05
C ALA A 209 13.88 4.13 40.31
N LEU A 210 12.73 4.46 40.89
CA LEU A 210 12.66 5.20 42.16
C LEU A 210 13.26 4.41 43.33
N LEU A 211 12.89 3.13 43.43
CA LEU A 211 13.41 2.21 44.45
C LEU A 211 14.91 2.01 44.30
N ALA A 212 15.39 1.76 43.09
CA ALA A 212 16.80 1.59 42.80
C ALA A 212 17.61 2.86 43.19
N ARG A 213 17.07 4.04 42.87
CA ARG A 213 17.72 5.31 43.24
C ARG A 213 17.78 5.51 44.77
N SER A 214 16.72 5.18 45.48
CA SER A 214 16.68 5.30 46.96
C SER A 214 17.63 4.29 47.62
N GLN A 215 17.69 3.06 47.18
CA GLN A 215 18.61 2.05 47.69
C GLN A 215 20.07 2.42 47.39
N TYR A 216 20.35 3.01 46.23
CA TYR A 216 21.68 3.53 45.91
C TYR A 216 22.10 4.67 46.82
N GLN A 217 21.18 5.60 47.10
CA GLN A 217 21.43 6.70 48.07
C GLN A 217 21.67 6.22 49.48
N ALA A 218 21.00 5.15 49.89
CA ALA A 218 21.17 4.49 51.17
C ALA A 218 22.42 3.59 51.27
N GLY A 219 23.14 3.39 50.15
CA GLY A 219 24.33 2.51 50.08
C GLY A 219 24.01 1.02 50.14
N LEU A 220 22.75 0.65 49.91
CA LEU A 220 22.27 -0.77 50.03
C LEU A 220 22.43 -1.59 48.74
N THR A 221 22.65 -0.95 47.63
CA THR A 221 22.83 -1.62 46.34
C THR A 221 23.96 -1.07 45.49
N ASP A 222 24.51 -1.90 44.65
CA ASP A 222 25.53 -1.54 43.67
C ASP A 222 24.92 -0.90 42.41
N SER A 223 25.69 -0.09 41.70
CA SER A 223 25.24 0.66 40.50
C SER A 223 24.86 -0.23 39.31
N ALA A 224 25.17 -1.52 39.37
CA ALA A 224 24.82 -2.50 38.33
C ALA A 224 23.32 -2.87 38.35
N ARG A 225 22.58 -2.51 39.42
CA ARG A 225 21.15 -2.77 39.58
C ARG A 225 20.28 -1.49 39.56
N CYS A 226 20.87 -0.33 39.24
CA CYS A 226 20.15 0.93 39.04
C CYS A 226 20.03 1.26 37.53
#